data_cfed601dfd2c86ebc86a48c6f183d5bc
#
_entry.id   cfed601dfd2c86ebc86a48c6f183d5bc
#
_cell.length_a   1.000
_cell.length_b   1.000
_cell.length_c   1.000
_cell.angle_alpha   90.00
_cell.angle_beta   90.00
_cell.angle_gamma   90.00
#
_symmetry.space_group_name_H-M   'P 1'
#
loop_
_entity.id
_entity.type
_entity.pdbx_description
1 polymer ?
#
loop_
_entity_poly.entity_id
_entity_poly.type
_entity_poly.pdbx_seq_one_letter_code
_entity_poly.pdbx_strand_id
1 'polypeptide(L)'
;CAAISLAFFARRMLELAPKAEYADVMESALYNTTLAGMALDGKSFFYVNPLEVNPYACHKDSRLRHVKPVRQKWFGCACCPPNVARIVESVQEYAYTVAEDGGTLFTHLYMGGVAKAELNGTAVELDVTANLPWYGDGKAVVRLGNDAAGASAQAPARFTLAFRLPGWVGGESAAAAAITATGESESGADSSRVTREIRDGYLYLTGEWRDGDTVTFDFPMPVRMLAANPLVREDAGKVAFVRGPITFCAEEKDNGANLHLMHADTEALLADPSVAKVEEFDFHAGATGIDEQGQGEVEDVTRRMVKLEVPAWREPLPAAVAAAGEGAAEVPAFAPLYTAYAPVKREP
;
A
#
# COMPACT_ATOMS: atom_id res chain seq x y z
N CYS A 1 6.10 15.43 -3.30
CA CYS A 1 6.91 15.42 -4.54
C CYS A 1 8.07 14.44 -4.47
N ALA A 2 8.81 14.35 -3.35
CA ALA A 2 9.97 13.45 -3.25
C ALA A 2 9.58 11.97 -3.42
N ALA A 3 8.52 11.51 -2.72
CA ALA A 3 8.03 10.14 -2.86
C ALA A 3 7.51 9.85 -4.27
N ILE A 4 6.85 10.81 -4.91
CA ILE A 4 6.41 10.69 -6.30
C ILE A 4 7.61 10.55 -7.24
N SER A 5 8.66 11.36 -7.03
CA SER A 5 9.90 11.25 -7.81
C SER A 5 10.60 9.90 -7.61
N LEU A 6 10.54 9.35 -6.40
CA LEU A 6 11.05 8.01 -6.10
C LEU A 6 10.27 6.94 -6.85
N ALA A 7 8.94 7.05 -6.90
CA ALA A 7 8.10 6.14 -7.69
C ALA A 7 8.43 6.24 -9.19
N PHE A 8 8.64 7.44 -9.74
CA PHE A 8 9.07 7.64 -11.12
C PHE A 8 10.43 7.00 -11.38
N PHE A 9 11.37 7.20 -10.47
CA PHE A 9 12.71 6.60 -10.61
C PHE A 9 12.64 5.07 -10.57
N ALA A 10 11.93 4.51 -9.60
CA ALA A 10 11.75 3.07 -9.48
C ALA A 10 11.09 2.46 -10.73
N ARG A 11 10.10 3.16 -11.33
CA ARG A 11 9.49 2.75 -12.60
C ARG A 11 10.51 2.71 -13.74
N ARG A 12 11.41 3.70 -13.82
CA ARG A 12 12.49 3.70 -14.84
C ARG A 12 13.51 2.59 -14.60
N MET A 13 13.79 2.26 -13.34
CA MET A 13 14.65 1.12 -13.01
C MET A 13 14.02 -0.21 -13.44
N LEU A 14 12.70 -0.36 -13.31
CA LEU A 14 11.98 -1.55 -13.79
C LEU A 14 12.04 -1.71 -15.34
N GLU A 15 12.08 -0.61 -16.07
CA GLU A 15 12.29 -0.65 -17.54
C GLU A 15 13.69 -1.14 -17.92
N LEU A 16 14.70 -0.83 -17.11
CA LEU A 16 16.07 -1.28 -17.33
C LEU A 16 16.31 -2.72 -16.86
N ALA A 17 15.75 -3.06 -15.72
CA ALA A 17 15.85 -4.39 -15.12
C ALA A 17 14.64 -4.65 -14.21
N PRO A 18 13.80 -5.64 -14.52
CA PRO A 18 12.61 -5.96 -13.74
C PRO A 18 12.99 -6.71 -12.45
N LYS A 19 13.38 -5.95 -11.41
CA LYS A 19 13.67 -6.48 -10.07
C LYS A 19 12.58 -6.07 -9.09
N ALA A 20 12.12 -7.04 -8.28
CA ALA A 20 11.03 -6.79 -7.32
C ALA A 20 11.36 -5.69 -6.31
N GLU A 21 12.63 -5.51 -5.94
CA GLU A 21 13.08 -4.44 -5.04
C GLU A 21 12.66 -3.04 -5.50
N TYR A 22 12.68 -2.78 -6.81
CA TYR A 22 12.24 -1.49 -7.37
C TYR A 22 10.72 -1.33 -7.29
N ALA A 23 9.99 -2.41 -7.52
CA ALA A 23 8.53 -2.40 -7.41
C ALA A 23 8.08 -2.29 -5.94
N ASP A 24 8.80 -2.89 -4.98
CA ASP A 24 8.54 -2.75 -3.55
C ASP A 24 8.70 -1.30 -3.08
N VAL A 25 9.77 -0.62 -3.52
CA VAL A 25 10.00 0.80 -3.25
C VAL A 25 8.90 1.66 -3.89
N MET A 26 8.52 1.37 -5.12
CA MET A 26 7.46 2.06 -5.85
C MET A 26 6.11 1.90 -5.14
N GLU A 27 5.75 0.68 -4.75
CA GLU A 27 4.54 0.36 -4.00
C GLU A 27 4.47 1.12 -2.68
N SER A 28 5.54 1.07 -1.89
CA SER A 28 5.63 1.78 -0.62
C SER A 28 5.49 3.29 -0.77
N ALA A 29 6.15 3.89 -1.78
CA ALA A 29 6.05 5.32 -2.06
C ALA A 29 4.63 5.75 -2.49
N LEU A 30 3.95 4.92 -3.27
CA LEU A 30 2.59 5.18 -3.75
C LEU A 30 1.56 5.06 -2.63
N TYR A 31 1.49 3.91 -1.95
CA TYR A 31 0.46 3.64 -0.96
C TYR A 31 0.62 4.47 0.32
N ASN A 32 1.84 4.79 0.73
CA ASN A 32 2.07 5.50 1.98
C ASN A 32 2.22 7.01 1.76
N THR A 33 3.40 7.49 1.42
CA THR A 33 3.65 8.94 1.41
C THR A 33 2.83 9.70 0.37
N THR A 34 2.62 9.13 -0.82
CA THR A 34 1.87 9.81 -1.89
C THR A 34 0.40 9.94 -1.55
N LEU A 35 -0.27 8.81 -1.25
CA LEU A 35 -1.69 8.84 -0.92
C LEU A 35 -1.97 9.45 0.45
N ALA A 36 -1.10 9.23 1.44
CA ALA A 36 -1.23 9.85 2.75
C ALA A 36 -1.13 11.38 2.72
N GLY A 37 -0.50 11.94 1.69
CA GLY A 37 -0.46 13.39 1.50
C GLY A 37 -1.81 14.02 1.23
N MET A 38 -2.78 13.29 0.71
CA MET A 38 -4.11 13.79 0.32
C MET A 38 -5.16 13.42 1.36
N ALA A 39 -6.11 14.31 1.64
CA ALA A 39 -7.28 13.99 2.44
C ALA A 39 -8.22 13.04 1.69
N LEU A 40 -9.04 12.28 2.43
CA LEU A 40 -9.98 11.32 1.85
C LEU A 40 -11.03 11.97 0.93
N ASP A 41 -11.37 13.23 1.18
CA ASP A 41 -12.27 14.02 0.34
C ASP A 41 -11.57 14.69 -0.85
N GLY A 42 -10.25 14.56 -0.98
CA GLY A 42 -9.44 15.14 -2.04
C GLY A 42 -9.29 16.66 -1.99
N LYS A 43 -9.82 17.36 -0.96
CA LYS A 43 -9.91 18.83 -0.92
C LYS A 43 -8.78 19.49 -0.14
N SER A 44 -7.96 18.72 0.57
CA SER A 44 -6.83 19.22 1.36
C SER A 44 -5.64 18.27 1.30
N PHE A 45 -4.45 18.77 1.62
CA PHE A 45 -3.22 18.01 1.47
C PHE A 45 -2.14 18.43 2.46
N PHE A 46 -1.15 17.56 2.67
CA PHE A 46 0.12 17.91 3.30
C PHE A 46 1.14 18.34 2.25
N TYR A 47 1.88 19.41 2.52
CA TYR A 47 3.02 19.80 1.70
C TYR A 47 4.23 18.90 1.95
N VAL A 48 4.48 18.60 3.22
CA VAL A 48 5.45 17.62 3.70
C VAL A 48 4.75 16.64 4.63
N ASN A 49 5.20 15.40 4.64
CA ASN A 49 4.64 14.32 5.46
C ASN A 49 5.77 13.67 6.24
N PRO A 50 6.27 14.31 7.32
CA PRO A 50 7.32 13.75 8.16
C PRO A 50 6.82 12.55 8.96
N LEU A 51 7.73 11.69 9.43
CA LEU A 51 7.41 10.52 10.24
C LEU A 51 6.85 10.89 11.61
N GLU A 52 7.20 12.07 12.13
CA GLU A 52 6.66 12.61 13.38
C GLU A 52 6.24 14.06 13.20
N VAL A 53 5.07 14.41 13.70
CA VAL A 53 4.58 15.80 13.75
C VAL A 53 4.42 16.21 15.20
N ASN A 54 5.19 17.21 15.64
CA ASN A 54 5.00 17.86 16.93
C ASN A 54 4.15 19.13 16.73
N PRO A 55 2.87 19.14 17.15
CA PRO A 55 1.97 20.28 16.91
C PRO A 55 2.48 21.59 17.52
N TYR A 56 3.16 21.52 18.65
CA TYR A 56 3.74 22.72 19.32
C TYR A 56 4.91 23.30 18.56
N ALA A 57 5.80 22.45 17.99
CA ALA A 57 6.95 22.90 17.23
C ALA A 57 6.56 23.50 15.87
N CYS A 58 5.53 23.01 15.23
CA CYS A 58 5.04 23.49 13.92
C CYS A 58 4.70 24.99 13.91
N HIS A 59 4.29 25.55 15.03
CA HIS A 59 3.90 26.96 15.16
C HIS A 59 5.06 27.87 15.59
N LYS A 60 6.13 27.32 16.14
CA LYS A 60 7.20 28.10 16.77
C LYS A 60 8.51 28.09 15.98
N ASP A 61 8.78 27.02 15.25
CA ASP A 61 10.02 26.86 14.47
C ASP A 61 9.75 27.18 12.99
N SER A 62 10.39 28.23 12.50
CA SER A 62 10.24 28.66 11.10
C SER A 62 10.75 27.62 10.09
N ARG A 63 11.64 26.71 10.50
CA ARG A 63 12.12 25.59 9.67
C ARG A 63 11.01 24.58 9.40
N LEU A 64 10.03 24.49 10.31
CA LEU A 64 8.88 23.59 10.23
C LEU A 64 7.63 24.25 9.65
N ARG A 65 7.76 25.42 9.00
CA ARG A 65 6.61 26.20 8.49
C ARG A 65 5.67 25.41 7.56
N HIS A 66 6.21 24.42 6.87
CA HIS A 66 5.44 23.53 5.97
C HIS A 66 4.87 22.30 6.65
N VAL A 67 5.33 21.97 7.86
CA VAL A 67 4.80 20.87 8.66
C VAL A 67 3.51 21.35 9.32
N LYS A 68 2.45 20.61 9.17
CA LYS A 68 1.13 20.92 9.75
C LYS A 68 0.55 19.67 10.42
N PRO A 69 -0.13 19.84 11.56
CA PRO A 69 -0.77 18.71 12.24
C PRO A 69 -2.00 18.16 11.49
N VAL A 70 -2.59 18.98 10.62
CA VAL A 70 -3.72 18.61 9.77
C VAL A 70 -3.50 19.08 8.34
N ARG A 71 -4.11 18.39 7.39
CA ARG A 71 -4.03 18.76 5.96
C ARG A 71 -4.65 20.12 5.73
N GLN A 72 -4.04 20.89 4.83
CA GLN A 72 -4.44 22.27 4.53
C GLN A 72 -5.07 22.33 3.14
N LYS A 73 -6.06 23.23 2.96
CA LYS A 73 -6.66 23.49 1.65
C LYS A 73 -5.64 24.07 0.66
N TRP A 74 -4.67 24.83 1.17
CA TRP A 74 -3.66 25.49 0.37
C TRP A 74 -2.36 25.75 1.13
N PHE A 75 -1.26 25.85 0.38
CA PHE A 75 0.04 26.33 0.81
C PHE A 75 0.51 27.43 -0.15
N GLY A 76 1.46 28.27 0.25
CA GLY A 76 2.04 29.30 -0.61
C GLY A 76 2.77 28.77 -1.86
N CYS A 77 2.86 27.47 -2.04
CA CYS A 77 3.42 26.79 -3.20
C CYS A 77 2.50 25.63 -3.60
N ALA A 78 2.20 25.51 -4.88
CA ALA A 78 1.22 24.59 -5.44
C ALA A 78 1.85 23.40 -6.18
N CYS A 79 3.08 22.95 -5.85
CA CYS A 79 3.75 21.86 -6.57
C CYS A 79 3.16 20.48 -6.22
N CYS A 80 2.63 20.26 -5.00
CA CYS A 80 2.16 18.95 -4.54
C CYS A 80 0.87 18.51 -5.22
N PRO A 81 -0.23 19.29 -5.29
CA PRO A 81 -1.47 18.86 -5.91
C PRO A 81 -1.33 18.39 -7.36
N PRO A 82 -0.68 19.13 -8.29
CA PRO A 82 -0.53 18.66 -9.67
C PRO A 82 0.36 17.43 -9.80
N ASN A 83 1.37 17.25 -8.92
CA ASN A 83 2.16 16.02 -8.93
C ASN A 83 1.36 14.80 -8.45
N VAL A 84 0.52 14.96 -7.43
CA VAL A 84 -0.39 13.90 -6.98
C VAL A 84 -1.41 13.59 -8.07
N ALA A 85 -2.05 14.59 -8.66
CA ALA A 85 -2.99 14.40 -9.76
C ALA A 85 -2.34 13.63 -10.92
N ARG A 86 -1.13 14.03 -11.32
CA ARG A 86 -0.40 13.37 -12.43
C ARG A 86 -0.13 11.89 -12.15
N ILE A 87 0.36 11.53 -10.96
CA ILE A 87 0.69 10.14 -10.67
C ILE A 87 -0.57 9.29 -10.49
N VAL A 88 -1.64 9.83 -9.91
CA VAL A 88 -2.92 9.13 -9.75
C VAL A 88 -3.54 8.87 -11.13
N GLU A 89 -3.54 9.85 -12.03
CA GLU A 89 -4.06 9.71 -13.39
C GLU A 89 -3.30 8.68 -14.22
N SER A 90 -2.00 8.54 -14.00
CA SER A 90 -1.13 7.61 -14.75
C SER A 90 -0.77 6.34 -13.98
N VAL A 91 -1.42 6.05 -12.84
CA VAL A 91 -1.00 4.94 -11.96
C VAL A 91 -1.03 3.58 -12.63
N GLN A 92 -1.91 3.36 -13.59
CA GLN A 92 -1.97 2.14 -14.40
C GLN A 92 -0.66 1.84 -15.14
N GLU A 93 0.12 2.86 -15.52
CA GLU A 93 1.41 2.70 -16.19
C GLU A 93 2.51 2.15 -15.27
N TYR A 94 2.26 2.16 -13.96
CA TYR A 94 3.17 1.65 -12.93
C TYR A 94 2.84 0.22 -12.54
N ALA A 95 1.62 -0.25 -12.81
CA ALA A 95 1.17 -1.57 -12.42
C ALA A 95 1.69 -2.67 -13.36
N TYR A 96 1.80 -2.38 -14.66
CA TYR A 96 2.11 -3.39 -15.67
C TYR A 96 3.15 -2.88 -16.67
N THR A 97 4.00 -3.80 -17.17
CA THR A 97 4.88 -3.56 -18.32
C THR A 97 5.01 -4.80 -19.17
N VAL A 98 5.33 -4.58 -20.45
CA VAL A 98 5.69 -5.66 -21.37
C VAL A 98 7.21 -5.65 -21.56
N ALA A 99 7.83 -6.83 -21.54
CA ALA A 99 9.24 -6.98 -21.85
C ALA A 99 9.55 -6.50 -23.28
N GLU A 100 10.80 -6.09 -23.52
CA GLU A 100 11.24 -5.59 -24.82
C GLU A 100 11.06 -6.63 -25.94
N ASP A 101 11.20 -7.92 -25.62
CA ASP A 101 11.00 -9.03 -26.56
C ASP A 101 9.51 -9.29 -26.90
N GLY A 102 8.58 -8.59 -26.25
CA GLY A 102 7.15 -8.73 -26.45
C GLY A 102 6.56 -10.05 -25.95
N GLY A 103 7.33 -10.88 -25.23
CA GLY A 103 6.89 -12.21 -24.81
C GLY A 103 6.42 -12.31 -23.36
N THR A 104 6.66 -11.28 -22.52
CA THR A 104 6.39 -11.30 -21.10
C THR A 104 5.60 -10.07 -20.66
N LEU A 105 4.50 -10.29 -19.93
CA LEU A 105 3.76 -9.25 -19.21
C LEU A 105 4.10 -9.30 -17.72
N PHE A 106 4.67 -8.21 -17.21
CA PHE A 106 4.98 -8.04 -15.78
C PHE A 106 3.82 -7.41 -15.02
N THR A 107 3.47 -7.99 -13.88
CA THR A 107 2.62 -7.40 -12.85
C THR A 107 3.49 -6.89 -11.72
N HIS A 108 3.70 -5.57 -11.64
CA HIS A 108 4.50 -4.91 -10.62
C HIS A 108 3.69 -4.58 -9.38
N LEU A 109 2.44 -4.10 -9.57
CA LEU A 109 1.51 -3.76 -8.52
C LEU A 109 0.22 -4.57 -8.70
N TYR A 110 -0.27 -5.14 -7.61
CA TYR A 110 -1.51 -5.90 -7.58
C TYR A 110 -2.71 -4.96 -7.44
N MET A 111 -3.00 -4.26 -8.53
CA MET A 111 -4.13 -3.31 -8.62
C MET A 111 -5.24 -3.93 -9.46
N GLY A 112 -6.49 -3.81 -8.99
CA GLY A 112 -7.64 -4.22 -9.78
C GLY A 112 -7.78 -3.40 -11.07
N GLY A 113 -8.11 -4.08 -12.17
CA GLY A 113 -8.27 -3.47 -13.48
C GLY A 113 -7.93 -4.42 -14.62
N VAL A 114 -7.95 -3.93 -15.84
CA VAL A 114 -7.65 -4.71 -17.04
C VAL A 114 -6.36 -4.20 -17.68
N ALA A 115 -5.35 -5.05 -17.72
CA ALA A 115 -4.14 -4.80 -18.50
C ALA A 115 -4.30 -5.37 -19.91
N LYS A 116 -4.04 -4.56 -20.94
CA LYS A 116 -4.10 -4.98 -22.34
C LYS A 116 -2.70 -4.94 -22.95
N ALA A 117 -2.31 -6.03 -23.57
CA ALA A 117 -0.99 -6.18 -24.17
C ALA A 117 -1.07 -7.03 -25.44
N GLU A 118 -0.09 -6.85 -26.32
CA GLU A 118 0.20 -7.80 -27.38
C GLU A 118 1.40 -8.64 -26.96
N LEU A 119 1.22 -9.96 -26.81
CA LEU A 119 2.26 -10.88 -26.38
C LEU A 119 2.50 -11.94 -27.46
N ASN A 120 3.71 -11.96 -28.01
CA ASN A 120 4.07 -12.85 -29.12
C ASN A 120 3.07 -12.81 -30.30
N GLY A 121 2.55 -11.62 -30.62
CA GLY A 121 1.58 -11.41 -31.68
C GLY A 121 0.12 -11.78 -31.31
N THR A 122 -0.15 -12.07 -30.04
CA THR A 122 -1.49 -12.35 -29.54
C THR A 122 -1.97 -11.20 -28.66
N ALA A 123 -3.16 -10.68 -28.95
CA ALA A 123 -3.83 -9.73 -28.08
C ALA A 123 -4.26 -10.42 -26.79
N VAL A 124 -3.76 -9.96 -25.65
CA VAL A 124 -4.01 -10.51 -24.31
C VAL A 124 -4.58 -9.43 -23.43
N GLU A 125 -5.65 -9.75 -22.71
CA GLU A 125 -6.16 -8.95 -21.62
C GLU A 125 -5.97 -9.74 -20.31
N LEU A 126 -5.37 -9.12 -19.31
CA LEU A 126 -5.28 -9.66 -17.96
C LEU A 126 -6.25 -8.88 -17.06
N ASP A 127 -7.37 -9.52 -16.73
CA ASP A 127 -8.41 -8.93 -15.88
C ASP A 127 -8.10 -9.28 -14.42
N VAL A 128 -7.69 -8.28 -13.63
CA VAL A 128 -7.21 -8.45 -12.27
C VAL A 128 -8.23 -7.91 -11.28
N THR A 129 -8.63 -8.77 -10.35
CA THR A 129 -9.38 -8.40 -9.15
C THR A 129 -8.46 -8.61 -7.95
N ALA A 130 -8.25 -7.59 -7.14
CA ALA A 130 -7.37 -7.65 -5.97
C ALA A 130 -7.97 -6.91 -4.78
N ASN A 131 -7.81 -7.47 -3.59
CA ASN A 131 -8.19 -6.84 -2.32
C ASN A 131 -7.01 -6.12 -1.64
N LEU A 132 -5.84 -6.08 -2.31
CA LEU A 132 -4.71 -5.27 -1.86
C LEU A 132 -5.07 -3.76 -1.93
N PRO A 133 -4.56 -2.96 -1.03
CA PRO A 133 -3.49 -3.23 -0.05
C PRO A 133 -3.97 -3.78 1.31
N TRP A 134 -5.24 -4.09 1.47
CA TRP A 134 -5.83 -4.44 2.78
C TRP A 134 -5.85 -5.93 3.06
N TYR A 135 -6.04 -6.73 2.03
CA TYR A 135 -6.03 -8.20 2.06
C TYR A 135 -5.13 -8.72 0.96
N GLY A 136 -4.52 -9.87 1.18
CA GLY A 136 -3.52 -10.43 0.28
C GLY A 136 -4.10 -11.17 -0.93
N ASP A 137 -5.41 -11.33 -0.98
CA ASP A 137 -6.07 -12.16 -1.96
C ASP A 137 -6.43 -11.42 -3.24
N GLY A 138 -6.46 -12.18 -4.31
CA GLY A 138 -6.91 -11.69 -5.61
C GLY A 138 -6.78 -12.74 -6.70
N LYS A 139 -7.19 -12.33 -7.89
CA LYS A 139 -7.27 -13.19 -9.06
C LYS A 139 -7.00 -12.39 -10.32
N ALA A 140 -6.23 -12.97 -11.22
CA ALA A 140 -6.06 -12.50 -12.59
C ALA A 140 -6.68 -13.52 -13.54
N VAL A 141 -7.49 -13.05 -14.50
CA VAL A 141 -8.11 -13.88 -15.54
C VAL A 141 -7.49 -13.51 -16.87
N VAL A 142 -6.97 -14.50 -17.58
CA VAL A 142 -6.44 -14.35 -18.93
C VAL A 142 -7.59 -14.31 -19.92
N ARG A 143 -7.63 -13.27 -20.74
CA ARG A 143 -8.52 -13.18 -21.89
C ARG A 143 -7.68 -13.08 -23.16
N LEU A 144 -7.98 -13.93 -24.10
CA LEU A 144 -7.34 -13.88 -25.41
C LEU A 144 -8.26 -13.08 -26.35
N GLY A 145 -7.72 -12.01 -26.96
CA GLY A 145 -8.50 -11.14 -27.84
C GLY A 145 -8.96 -11.87 -29.08
N ASN A 146 -10.19 -11.62 -29.50
CA ASN A 146 -10.71 -12.15 -30.76
C ASN A 146 -10.08 -11.39 -31.92
N ASP A 147 -9.63 -12.10 -32.94
CA ASP A 147 -9.45 -11.51 -34.25
C ASP A 147 -10.76 -10.85 -34.68
N ALA A 148 -10.65 -9.78 -35.49
CA ALA A 148 -11.80 -8.98 -35.96
C ALA A 148 -12.92 -9.78 -36.68
N ALA A 149 -12.80 -11.09 -36.73
CA ALA A 149 -13.72 -12.02 -37.38
C ALA A 149 -14.70 -12.78 -36.46
N GLY A 150 -14.67 -12.56 -35.14
CA GLY A 150 -15.68 -13.11 -34.23
C GLY A 150 -15.67 -14.64 -34.10
N ALA A 151 -14.53 -15.30 -34.31
CA ALA A 151 -14.41 -16.74 -34.21
C ALA A 151 -14.47 -17.20 -32.74
N SER A 152 -15.32 -18.17 -32.46
CA SER A 152 -15.47 -18.82 -31.18
C SER A 152 -14.19 -19.59 -30.80
N ALA A 153 -13.77 -19.48 -29.54
CA ALA A 153 -12.65 -20.16 -28.89
C ALA A 153 -11.30 -19.97 -29.62
N GLN A 154 -10.58 -18.93 -29.23
CA GLN A 154 -9.24 -18.67 -29.70
C GLN A 154 -8.31 -19.84 -29.39
N ALA A 155 -7.39 -20.15 -30.31
CA ALA A 155 -6.35 -21.14 -30.08
C ALA A 155 -5.50 -20.73 -28.85
N PRO A 156 -5.02 -21.71 -28.08
CA PRO A 156 -4.10 -21.41 -27.00
C PRO A 156 -2.87 -20.62 -27.49
N ALA A 157 -2.40 -19.70 -26.67
CA ALA A 157 -1.28 -18.81 -27.02
C ALA A 157 -0.13 -19.00 -26.02
N ARG A 158 1.11 -18.97 -26.53
CA ARG A 158 2.31 -19.14 -25.71
C ARG A 158 2.95 -17.82 -25.35
N PHE A 159 2.97 -17.48 -24.06
CA PHE A 159 3.61 -16.30 -23.49
C PHE A 159 3.94 -16.50 -22.01
N THR A 160 4.53 -15.48 -21.39
CA THR A 160 4.90 -15.46 -19.98
C THR A 160 4.12 -14.39 -19.24
N LEU A 161 3.58 -14.76 -18.10
CA LEU A 161 3.08 -13.82 -17.09
C LEU A 161 4.09 -13.80 -15.92
N ALA A 162 4.60 -12.63 -15.59
CA ALA A 162 5.56 -12.47 -14.50
C ALA A 162 4.91 -11.67 -13.35
N PHE A 163 4.71 -12.34 -12.21
CA PHE A 163 4.11 -11.75 -11.03
C PHE A 163 5.18 -11.39 -10.01
N ARG A 164 5.20 -10.14 -9.54
CA ARG A 164 6.10 -9.73 -8.46
C ARG A 164 5.86 -10.55 -7.19
N LEU A 165 6.93 -10.94 -6.54
CA LEU A 165 6.92 -11.55 -5.22
C LEU A 165 7.15 -10.45 -4.18
N PRO A 166 6.11 -9.97 -3.49
CA PRO A 166 6.24 -8.81 -2.61
C PRO A 166 7.19 -9.10 -1.44
N GLY A 167 8.18 -8.25 -1.22
CA GLY A 167 9.17 -8.42 -0.16
C GLY A 167 8.58 -8.44 1.26
N TRP A 168 7.39 -7.87 1.43
CA TRP A 168 6.69 -7.87 2.71
C TRP A 168 6.02 -9.22 3.08
N VAL A 169 5.96 -10.20 2.18
CA VAL A 169 5.42 -11.55 2.48
C VAL A 169 6.37 -12.39 3.33
N GLY A 170 7.65 -12.03 3.41
CA GLY A 170 8.61 -12.75 4.23
C GLY A 170 9.49 -13.73 3.48
N GLY A 171 9.64 -13.54 2.18
CA GLY A 171 10.58 -14.27 1.31
C GLY A 171 9.96 -14.73 -0.01
N GLU A 172 10.79 -14.87 -1.03
CA GLU A 172 10.37 -15.24 -2.39
C GLU A 172 9.63 -16.56 -2.46
N SER A 173 10.11 -17.58 -1.71
CA SER A 173 9.48 -18.89 -1.70
C SER A 173 8.07 -18.86 -1.11
N ALA A 174 7.87 -18.12 -0.02
CA ALA A 174 6.55 -17.95 0.60
C ALA A 174 5.60 -17.18 -0.32
N ALA A 175 6.08 -16.11 -0.93
CA ALA A 175 5.30 -15.31 -1.88
C ALA A 175 4.95 -16.12 -3.14
N ALA A 176 5.88 -16.92 -3.67
CA ALA A 176 5.64 -17.78 -4.82
C ALA A 176 4.64 -18.91 -4.51
N ALA A 177 4.68 -19.47 -3.30
CA ALA A 177 3.73 -20.48 -2.85
C ALA A 177 2.29 -19.95 -2.71
N ALA A 178 2.15 -18.64 -2.48
CA ALA A 178 0.86 -17.97 -2.41
C ALA A 178 0.22 -17.71 -3.77
N ILE A 179 0.91 -18.02 -4.88
CA ILE A 179 0.41 -17.83 -6.26
C ILE A 179 0.19 -19.20 -6.89
N THR A 180 -0.99 -19.42 -7.48
CA THR A 180 -1.32 -20.64 -8.25
C THR A 180 -1.91 -20.27 -9.61
N ALA A 181 -1.62 -21.07 -10.64
CA ALA A 181 -2.10 -20.83 -11.97
C ALA A 181 -2.79 -22.06 -12.58
N THR A 182 -3.82 -21.81 -13.38
CA THR A 182 -4.44 -22.86 -14.19
C THR A 182 -3.40 -23.41 -15.17
N GLY A 183 -3.32 -24.74 -15.28
CA GLY A 183 -2.39 -25.40 -16.19
C GLY A 183 -1.05 -25.78 -15.56
N GLU A 184 -0.79 -25.40 -14.31
CA GLU A 184 0.26 -26.02 -13.49
C GLU A 184 -0.18 -27.43 -13.09
N SER A 185 0.73 -28.37 -12.99
CA SER A 185 0.46 -29.71 -12.49
C SER A 185 0.73 -29.78 -10.99
N GLU A 186 -0.23 -30.23 -10.19
CA GLU A 186 -0.08 -30.44 -8.75
C GLU A 186 0.96 -31.52 -8.39
N SER A 187 1.34 -32.36 -9.34
CA SER A 187 2.18 -33.54 -9.08
C SER A 187 3.51 -33.60 -9.84
N GLY A 188 3.93 -32.50 -10.50
CA GLY A 188 5.18 -32.54 -11.29
C GLY A 188 5.15 -33.49 -12.50
N ALA A 189 3.95 -33.88 -12.93
CA ALA A 189 3.77 -34.75 -14.07
C ALA A 189 4.05 -34.03 -15.39
N ASP A 190 4.49 -34.75 -16.38
CA ASP A 190 4.90 -34.34 -17.74
C ASP A 190 3.81 -33.62 -18.57
N SER A 191 2.66 -33.31 -17.95
CA SER A 191 1.46 -32.71 -18.58
C SER A 191 1.22 -31.24 -18.23
N SER A 192 2.14 -30.58 -17.54
CA SER A 192 2.00 -29.15 -17.19
C SER A 192 2.05 -28.29 -18.44
N ARG A 193 1.00 -27.47 -18.68
CA ARG A 193 0.99 -26.48 -19.76
C ARG A 193 1.77 -25.21 -19.40
N VAL A 194 1.87 -24.92 -18.12
CA VAL A 194 2.51 -23.75 -17.55
C VAL A 194 3.62 -24.17 -16.60
N THR A 195 4.81 -23.65 -16.81
CA THR A 195 5.99 -23.87 -15.95
C THR A 195 6.24 -22.62 -15.11
N ARG A 196 6.88 -22.80 -13.96
CA ARG A 196 7.21 -21.70 -13.04
C ARG A 196 8.71 -21.59 -12.80
N GLU A 197 9.20 -20.36 -12.76
CA GLU A 197 10.59 -20.01 -12.46
C GLU A 197 10.60 -18.76 -11.58
N ILE A 198 11.44 -18.71 -10.55
CA ILE A 198 11.67 -17.51 -9.75
C ILE A 198 12.97 -16.86 -10.21
N ARG A 199 12.90 -15.57 -10.57
CA ARG A 199 14.07 -14.79 -10.96
C ARG A 199 13.84 -13.32 -10.60
N ASP A 200 14.86 -12.67 -10.01
CA ASP A 200 14.86 -11.24 -9.64
C ASP A 200 13.62 -10.79 -8.83
N GLY A 201 13.10 -11.71 -7.99
CA GLY A 201 11.91 -11.46 -7.17
C GLY A 201 10.58 -11.50 -7.93
N TYR A 202 10.56 -12.08 -9.12
CA TYR A 202 9.34 -12.36 -9.89
C TYR A 202 9.14 -13.86 -10.08
N LEU A 203 7.87 -14.29 -10.01
CA LEU A 203 7.44 -15.59 -10.45
C LEU A 203 7.04 -15.51 -11.92
N TYR A 204 7.82 -16.16 -12.77
CA TYR A 204 7.56 -16.30 -14.20
C TYR A 204 6.72 -17.57 -14.42
N LEU A 205 5.53 -17.37 -14.96
CA LEU A 205 4.61 -18.42 -15.38
C LEU A 205 4.62 -18.48 -16.90
N THR A 206 5.41 -19.41 -17.44
CA THR A 206 5.64 -19.53 -18.90
C THR A 206 4.91 -20.74 -19.45
N GLY A 207 4.09 -20.55 -20.45
CA GLY A 207 3.38 -21.68 -21.02
C GLY A 207 2.36 -21.36 -22.06
N GLU A 208 1.51 -22.34 -22.33
CA GLU A 208 0.38 -22.28 -23.24
C GLU A 208 -0.87 -21.86 -22.43
N TRP A 209 -1.34 -20.65 -22.69
CA TRP A 209 -2.51 -20.06 -22.01
C TRP A 209 -3.75 -20.19 -22.88
N ARG A 210 -4.89 -20.38 -22.25
CA ARG A 210 -6.21 -20.44 -22.85
C ARG A 210 -7.08 -19.31 -22.34
N ASP A 211 -8.07 -18.94 -23.14
CA ASP A 211 -9.07 -17.98 -22.68
C ASP A 211 -9.78 -18.50 -21.42
N GLY A 212 -9.87 -17.66 -20.40
CA GLY A 212 -10.43 -18.01 -19.10
C GLY A 212 -9.46 -18.66 -18.11
N ASP A 213 -8.22 -18.96 -18.48
CA ASP A 213 -7.20 -19.41 -17.53
C ASP A 213 -6.98 -18.35 -16.44
N THR A 214 -6.62 -18.80 -15.24
CA THR A 214 -6.55 -17.92 -14.07
C THR A 214 -5.23 -18.05 -13.34
N VAL A 215 -4.79 -16.94 -12.75
CA VAL A 215 -3.76 -16.91 -11.72
C VAL A 215 -4.41 -16.34 -10.45
N THR A 216 -4.38 -17.09 -9.36
CA THR A 216 -4.86 -16.65 -8.06
C THR A 216 -3.70 -16.39 -7.13
N PHE A 217 -3.84 -15.44 -6.24
CA PHE A 217 -2.85 -15.14 -5.21
C PHE A 217 -3.55 -14.88 -3.87
N ASP A 218 -2.90 -15.31 -2.78
CA ASP A 218 -3.36 -15.08 -1.42
C ASP A 218 -2.13 -14.90 -0.52
N PHE A 219 -1.61 -13.66 -0.50
CA PHE A 219 -0.41 -13.32 0.23
C PHE A 219 -0.69 -13.20 1.73
N PRO A 220 0.04 -13.92 2.58
CA PRO A 220 -0.04 -13.72 4.02
C PRO A 220 0.40 -12.29 4.38
N MET A 221 -0.37 -11.62 5.22
CA MET A 221 -0.15 -10.24 5.63
C MET A 221 -0.01 -10.11 7.15
N PRO A 222 1.04 -10.68 7.76
CA PRO A 222 1.30 -10.50 9.18
C PRO A 222 1.65 -9.04 9.48
N VAL A 223 1.34 -8.60 10.69
CA VAL A 223 1.85 -7.33 11.20
C VAL A 223 3.35 -7.48 11.43
N ARG A 224 4.14 -6.56 10.89
CA ARG A 224 5.59 -6.53 11.01
C ARG A 224 6.03 -5.24 11.65
N MET A 225 7.09 -5.31 12.42
CA MET A 225 7.74 -4.17 13.04
C MET A 225 9.02 -3.85 12.27
N LEU A 226 9.20 -2.59 11.91
CA LEU A 226 10.38 -2.08 11.23
C LEU A 226 11.12 -1.12 12.15
N ALA A 227 12.45 -1.25 12.21
CA ALA A 227 13.34 -0.28 12.82
C ALA A 227 14.22 0.35 11.74
N ALA A 228 14.51 1.63 11.88
CA ALA A 228 15.42 2.32 10.98
C ALA A 228 16.86 1.85 11.18
N ASN A 229 17.72 2.08 10.17
CA ASN A 229 19.15 1.89 10.32
C ASN A 229 19.64 2.74 11.52
N PRO A 230 20.42 2.17 12.46
CA PRO A 230 20.90 2.89 13.66
C PRO A 230 21.68 4.19 13.37
N LEU A 231 22.17 4.37 12.15
CA LEU A 231 22.82 5.61 11.72
C LEU A 231 21.84 6.75 11.45
N VAL A 232 20.53 6.47 11.36
CA VAL A 232 19.47 7.49 11.27
C VAL A 232 19.12 7.92 12.68
N ARG A 233 19.79 8.98 13.14
CA ARG A 233 19.70 9.45 14.53
C ARG A 233 18.28 9.81 14.96
N GLU A 234 17.51 10.41 14.07
CA GLU A 234 16.16 10.91 14.34
C GLU A 234 15.17 9.78 14.64
N ASP A 235 15.44 8.58 14.14
CA ASP A 235 14.60 7.41 14.30
C ASP A 235 15.16 6.38 15.30
N ALA A 236 16.26 6.74 16.00
CA ALA A 236 16.83 5.87 17.02
C ALA A 236 15.83 5.61 18.15
N GLY A 237 15.63 4.33 18.48
CA GLY A 237 14.66 3.91 19.52
C GLY A 237 13.20 3.96 19.08
N LYS A 238 12.92 4.19 17.78
CA LYS A 238 11.58 4.20 17.22
C LYS A 238 11.35 2.99 16.34
N VAL A 239 10.08 2.56 16.25
CA VAL A 239 9.64 1.48 15.36
C VAL A 239 8.42 1.94 14.57
N ALA A 240 8.25 1.37 13.39
CA ALA A 240 7.06 1.51 12.58
C ALA A 240 6.37 0.16 12.42
N PHE A 241 5.04 0.16 12.37
CA PHE A 241 4.25 -1.03 12.12
C PHE A 241 3.77 -1.04 10.68
N VAL A 242 3.94 -2.18 10.02
CA VAL A 242 3.51 -2.39 8.64
C VAL A 242 2.73 -3.68 8.51
N ARG A 243 1.74 -3.66 7.62
CA ARG A 243 0.99 -4.86 7.24
C ARG A 243 0.78 -4.83 5.74
N GLY A 244 1.25 -5.87 5.06
CA GLY A 244 1.36 -5.80 3.60
C GLY A 244 2.17 -4.59 3.17
N PRO A 245 1.71 -3.82 2.17
CA PRO A 245 2.38 -2.62 1.70
C PRO A 245 2.12 -1.36 2.54
N ILE A 246 1.23 -1.42 3.55
CA ILE A 246 0.78 -0.25 4.31
C ILE A 246 1.60 -0.05 5.59
N THR A 247 2.06 1.17 5.79
CA THR A 247 2.67 1.65 7.04
C THR A 247 1.60 2.34 7.88
N PHE A 248 1.51 1.96 9.15
CA PHE A 248 0.56 2.52 10.10
C PHE A 248 1.25 3.56 10.99
N CYS A 249 0.53 4.60 11.38
CA CYS A 249 1.00 5.64 12.30
C CYS A 249 0.03 5.79 13.49
N ALA A 250 0.51 6.28 14.61
CA ALA A 250 -0.30 6.66 15.75
C ALA A 250 -0.80 8.10 15.60
N GLU A 251 -2.05 8.36 15.96
CA GLU A 251 -2.63 9.70 16.00
C GLU A 251 -3.04 10.07 17.42
N GLU A 252 -2.81 11.32 17.82
CA GLU A 252 -3.18 11.81 19.16
C GLU A 252 -4.70 11.73 19.43
N LYS A 253 -5.50 11.83 18.38
CA LYS A 253 -6.96 11.70 18.46
C LYS A 253 -7.39 10.38 19.08
N ASP A 254 -6.70 9.29 18.74
CA ASP A 254 -7.07 7.93 19.15
C ASP A 254 -6.23 7.45 20.34
N ASN A 255 -5.06 8.02 20.54
CA ASN A 255 -4.09 7.57 21.53
C ASN A 255 -3.84 8.58 22.66
N GLY A 256 -4.45 9.76 22.62
CA GLY A 256 -4.18 10.86 23.54
C GLY A 256 -2.90 11.62 23.20
N ALA A 257 -2.72 12.78 23.82
CA ALA A 257 -1.60 13.67 23.57
C ALA A 257 -0.24 13.07 23.97
N ASN A 258 0.83 13.65 23.47
CA ASN A 258 2.21 13.27 23.77
C ASN A 258 2.56 11.83 23.33
N LEU A 259 2.37 11.52 22.07
CA LEU A 259 2.67 10.21 21.48
C LEU A 259 4.11 9.74 21.73
N HIS A 260 5.05 10.68 21.90
CA HIS A 260 6.46 10.36 22.22
C HIS A 260 6.67 9.65 23.57
N LEU A 261 5.64 9.63 24.44
CA LEU A 261 5.63 8.88 25.71
C LEU A 261 5.08 7.46 25.53
N MET A 262 4.66 7.09 24.34
CA MET A 262 4.16 5.74 24.07
C MET A 262 5.29 4.82 23.66
N HIS A 263 5.32 3.65 24.26
CA HIS A 263 6.31 2.61 24.01
C HIS A 263 5.58 1.33 23.59
N ALA A 264 5.88 0.84 22.40
CA ALA A 264 5.35 -0.45 21.96
C ALA A 264 6.02 -1.60 22.72
N ASP A 265 5.25 -2.61 23.08
CA ASP A 265 5.79 -3.86 23.61
C ASP A 265 6.43 -4.67 22.50
N THR A 266 7.68 -4.31 22.19
CA THR A 266 8.43 -4.93 21.10
C THR A 266 8.81 -6.38 21.43
N GLU A 267 8.95 -6.75 22.70
CA GLU A 267 9.25 -8.13 23.10
C GLU A 267 8.06 -9.04 22.85
N ALA A 268 6.86 -8.62 23.24
CA ALA A 268 5.65 -9.38 22.96
C ALA A 268 5.41 -9.56 21.44
N LEU A 269 5.62 -8.50 20.66
CA LEU A 269 5.44 -8.52 19.21
C LEU A 269 6.47 -9.39 18.49
N LEU A 270 7.72 -9.43 18.97
CA LEU A 270 8.75 -10.30 18.42
C LEU A 270 8.50 -11.77 18.79
N ALA A 271 7.96 -12.03 19.97
CA ALA A 271 7.63 -13.38 20.42
C ALA A 271 6.40 -13.94 19.67
N ASP A 272 5.39 -13.12 19.47
CA ASP A 272 4.15 -13.48 18.78
C ASP A 272 3.54 -12.26 18.05
N PRO A 273 3.74 -12.11 16.74
CA PRO A 273 3.13 -11.02 15.98
C PRO A 273 1.59 -10.99 16.01
N SER A 274 0.93 -12.09 16.38
CA SER A 274 -0.54 -12.16 16.45
C SER A 274 -1.14 -11.39 17.61
N VAL A 275 -0.33 -10.93 18.57
CA VAL A 275 -0.78 -10.03 19.65
C VAL A 275 -1.21 -8.66 19.11
N ALA A 276 -0.73 -8.28 17.92
CA ALA A 276 -1.25 -7.13 17.19
C ALA A 276 -2.58 -7.52 16.53
N LYS A 277 -3.64 -6.79 16.90
CA LYS A 277 -4.97 -7.04 16.34
C LYS A 277 -5.19 -6.19 15.11
N VAL A 278 -5.86 -6.78 14.13
CA VAL A 278 -6.28 -6.14 12.89
C VAL A 278 -7.79 -6.04 12.90
N GLU A 279 -8.33 -4.84 12.86
CA GLU A 279 -9.77 -4.62 12.88
C GLU A 279 -10.20 -3.71 11.73
N GLU A 280 -11.37 -4.04 11.15
CA GLU A 280 -12.05 -3.16 10.22
C GLU A 280 -12.99 -2.22 10.96
N PHE A 281 -13.09 -0.98 10.51
CA PHE A 281 -14.07 -0.03 11.02
C PHE A 281 -14.53 0.92 9.93
N ASP A 282 -15.70 1.50 10.12
CA ASP A 282 -16.20 2.52 9.22
C ASP A 282 -15.73 3.90 9.70
N PHE A 283 -14.95 4.57 8.88
CA PHE A 283 -14.49 5.92 9.13
C PHE A 283 -15.46 6.91 8.47
N HIS A 284 -16.02 7.79 9.28
CA HIS A 284 -16.88 8.87 8.83
C HIS A 284 -16.04 10.15 8.68
N ALA A 285 -15.58 10.42 7.47
CA ALA A 285 -15.00 11.71 7.17
C ALA A 285 -16.14 12.71 7.03
N GLY A 286 -16.39 13.51 8.05
CA GLY A 286 -17.31 14.64 7.93
C GLY A 286 -16.85 15.50 6.76
N ALA A 287 -17.62 15.55 5.69
CA ALA A 287 -17.29 16.35 4.54
C ALA A 287 -17.36 17.81 4.95
N THR A 288 -16.23 18.47 4.91
CA THR A 288 -16.13 19.91 5.03
C THR A 288 -16.52 20.56 3.70
N GLY A 289 -17.76 20.38 3.31
CA GLY A 289 -18.38 21.11 2.20
C GLY A 289 -19.02 22.42 2.64
N ILE A 290 -18.72 22.87 3.86
CA ILE A 290 -19.20 24.17 4.38
C ILE A 290 -18.34 25.25 3.78
N ASP A 291 -18.96 26.17 3.01
CA ASP A 291 -18.32 27.38 2.52
C ASP A 291 -17.97 28.35 3.66
N GLU A 292 -17.29 29.46 3.34
CA GLU A 292 -16.92 30.47 4.33
C GLU A 292 -18.13 31.10 5.03
N GLN A 293 -19.34 30.91 4.51
CA GLN A 293 -20.60 31.39 5.04
C GLN A 293 -21.34 30.32 5.87
N GLY A 294 -20.78 29.11 6.02
CA GLY A 294 -21.39 28.04 6.78
C GLY A 294 -22.55 27.34 6.06
N GLN A 295 -22.66 27.50 4.74
CA GLN A 295 -23.66 26.87 3.90
C GLN A 295 -23.00 25.78 3.04
N GLY A 296 -23.56 24.60 3.03
CA GLY A 296 -23.11 23.46 2.22
C GLY A 296 -23.75 22.18 2.69
N GLU A 297 -23.98 21.25 1.79
CA GLU A 297 -24.34 19.90 2.15
C GLU A 297 -23.12 19.16 2.72
N VAL A 298 -23.26 18.64 3.91
CA VAL A 298 -22.29 17.72 4.51
C VAL A 298 -22.45 16.40 3.79
N GLU A 299 -21.58 16.12 2.80
CA GLU A 299 -21.48 14.80 2.23
C GLU A 299 -20.76 13.90 3.23
N ASP A 300 -21.49 13.02 3.89
CA ASP A 300 -20.88 12.02 4.79
C ASP A 300 -20.15 10.96 3.95
N VAL A 301 -18.85 11.11 3.86
CA VAL A 301 -18.00 10.14 3.16
C VAL A 301 -17.61 9.06 4.13
N THR A 302 -18.41 7.99 4.17
CA THR A 302 -18.06 6.77 4.91
C THR A 302 -17.03 5.95 4.12
N ARG A 303 -15.94 5.56 4.78
CA ARG A 303 -14.90 4.68 4.22
C ARG A 303 -14.64 3.55 5.18
N ARG A 304 -14.62 2.32 4.66
CA ARG A 304 -14.18 1.17 5.42
C ARG A 304 -12.66 1.19 5.54
N MET A 305 -12.16 1.14 6.75
CA MET A 305 -10.75 1.31 7.10
C MET A 305 -10.25 0.11 7.90
N VAL A 306 -8.93 -0.08 7.89
CA VAL A 306 -8.25 -1.06 8.74
C VAL A 306 -7.42 -0.32 9.78
N LYS A 307 -7.53 -0.71 11.03
CA LYS A 307 -6.69 -0.25 12.15
C LYS A 307 -5.86 -1.40 12.69
N LEU A 308 -4.73 -1.06 13.28
CA LEU A 308 -3.93 -1.98 14.09
C LEU A 308 -4.05 -1.58 15.56
N GLU A 309 -4.27 -2.57 16.42
CA GLU A 309 -4.13 -2.43 17.87
C GLU A 309 -2.86 -3.18 18.29
N VAL A 310 -1.89 -2.44 18.78
CA VAL A 310 -0.58 -2.97 19.14
C VAL A 310 -0.39 -2.84 20.65
N PRO A 311 0.08 -3.88 21.36
CA PRO A 311 0.41 -3.77 22.77
C PRO A 311 1.44 -2.65 22.99
N ALA A 312 1.09 -1.72 23.89
CA ALA A 312 1.93 -0.57 24.18
C ALA A 312 1.68 -0.09 25.61
N TRP A 313 2.62 0.63 26.18
CA TRP A 313 2.46 1.30 27.45
C TRP A 313 2.85 2.78 27.32
N ARG A 314 2.36 3.60 28.23
CA ARG A 314 2.68 5.02 28.25
C ARG A 314 3.50 5.36 29.49
N GLU A 315 4.56 6.12 29.29
CA GLU A 315 5.36 6.64 30.40
C GLU A 315 4.52 7.62 31.23
N PRO A 316 4.42 7.43 32.55
CA PRO A 316 3.65 8.32 33.39
C PRO A 316 4.33 9.70 33.47
N LEU A 317 3.53 10.75 33.36
CA LEU A 317 4.01 12.09 33.65
C LEU A 317 4.36 12.22 35.15
N PRO A 318 5.48 12.86 35.53
CA PRO A 318 5.77 13.15 36.92
C PRO A 318 4.59 13.86 37.60
N ALA A 319 4.29 13.51 38.84
CA ALA A 319 3.13 14.05 39.57
C ALA A 319 3.09 15.59 39.61
N ALA A 320 4.25 16.25 39.65
CA ALA A 320 4.35 17.71 39.57
C ALA A 320 3.89 18.30 38.22
N VAL A 321 4.01 17.54 37.14
CA VAL A 321 3.56 17.96 35.80
C VAL A 321 2.08 17.60 35.60
N ALA A 322 1.62 16.48 36.15
CA ALA A 322 0.23 16.08 36.15
C ALA A 322 -0.68 17.04 36.91
N ALA A 323 -0.18 17.64 37.99
CA ALA A 323 -0.93 18.61 38.79
C ALA A 323 -1.09 19.99 38.12
N ALA A 324 -0.31 20.29 37.08
CA ALA A 324 -0.35 21.55 36.34
C ALA A 324 -1.29 21.52 35.11
N GLY A 325 -1.81 20.36 34.75
CA GLY A 325 -2.78 20.17 33.66
C GLY A 325 -4.10 19.63 34.16
N GLU A 326 -5.17 20.39 33.99
CA GLU A 326 -6.51 19.91 34.30
C GLU A 326 -6.81 18.66 33.48
N GLY A 327 -7.07 17.54 34.16
CA GLY A 327 -7.67 16.34 33.59
C GLY A 327 -6.71 15.29 33.04
N ALA A 328 -5.72 14.89 33.84
CA ALA A 328 -5.06 13.61 33.60
C ALA A 328 -6.06 12.47 33.87
N ALA A 329 -6.84 12.11 32.86
CA ALA A 329 -7.53 10.81 32.86
C ALA A 329 -6.46 9.72 33.04
N GLU A 330 -6.69 8.77 33.91
CA GLU A 330 -5.89 7.55 33.98
C GLU A 330 -5.86 6.95 32.58
N VAL A 331 -4.74 7.09 31.89
CA VAL A 331 -4.55 6.44 30.60
C VAL A 331 -4.34 4.96 30.92
N PRO A 332 -5.16 4.05 30.37
CA PRO A 332 -4.94 2.62 30.57
C PRO A 332 -3.52 2.26 30.18
N ALA A 333 -2.92 1.31 30.90
CA ALA A 333 -1.53 0.88 30.69
C ALA A 333 -1.24 0.38 29.26
N PHE A 334 -2.28 0.09 28.50
CA PHE A 334 -2.23 -0.33 27.11
C PHE A 334 -3.23 0.51 26.31
N ALA A 335 -2.73 1.38 25.44
CA ALA A 335 -3.57 2.09 24.50
C ALA A 335 -3.28 1.54 23.09
N PRO A 336 -4.33 1.21 22.30
CA PRO A 336 -4.13 0.75 20.95
C PRO A 336 -3.55 1.86 20.06
N LEU A 337 -2.64 1.48 19.18
CA LEU A 337 -2.12 2.33 18.12
C LEU A 337 -3.04 2.22 16.90
N TYR A 338 -3.51 3.33 16.42
CA TYR A 338 -4.42 3.37 15.28
C TYR A 338 -3.79 4.04 14.09
N THR A 339 -3.99 3.51 12.94
CA THR A 339 -4.17 4.28 11.73
C THR A 339 -4.69 3.61 10.54
N ALA A 340 -4.99 4.39 9.64
CA ALA A 340 -5.93 4.04 8.67
C ALA A 340 -5.69 4.66 7.31
N TYR A 341 -5.73 3.91 6.24
CA TYR A 341 -6.21 4.34 4.93
C TYR A 341 -7.08 3.24 4.33
N ALA A 342 -8.26 3.65 3.88
CA ALA A 342 -9.30 2.73 3.47
C ALA A 342 -9.22 2.31 2.02
N PRO A 343 -9.49 1.05 1.69
CA PRO A 343 -9.94 0.69 0.38
C PRO A 343 -11.42 1.03 0.22
N VAL A 344 -11.76 1.44 -0.97
CA VAL A 344 -13.12 1.31 -1.45
C VAL A 344 -13.28 -0.16 -1.86
N LYS A 345 -14.01 -0.97 -1.08
CA LYS A 345 -14.56 -2.19 -1.65
C LYS A 345 -15.52 -1.73 -2.74
N ARG A 346 -15.17 -1.92 -3.99
CA ARG A 346 -16.16 -1.96 -5.06
C ARG A 346 -16.87 -3.28 -4.87
N GLU A 347 -18.13 -3.23 -4.48
CA GLU A 347 -19.00 -4.39 -4.64
C GLU A 347 -19.07 -4.76 -6.12
N PRO A 348 -19.17 -6.07 -6.43
CA PRO A 348 -19.16 -6.59 -7.80
C PRO A 348 -20.26 -6.02 -8.67
#